data_dc8605e6f3ea3bfcc592565a82e2c14b
#
_entry.id   dc8605e6f3ea3bfcc592565a82e2c14b
#
_cell.length_a   1.000
_cell.length_b   1.000
_cell.length_c   1.000
_cell.angle_alpha   90.00
_cell.angle_beta   90.00
_cell.angle_gamma   90.00
#
_symmetry.space_group_name_H-M   'P 1'
#
loop_
_entity.id
_entity.type
_entity.pdbx_description
1 polymer ?
#
loop_
_entity_poly.entity_id
_entity_poly.type
_entity_poly.pdbx_seq_one_letter_code
_entity_poly.pdbx_strand_id
1 'polypeptide(L)'
;TDTSTEEPTLETIAYTRKKRSGQLAASLDHLPTETIHYRLSEEEQVCLCCGEKTHEMSTQVRRELKIIPAQVEVVEHVQHIYSCRHCEKEGTETPIVTAKMPAPMYPGSLASPSAMAYLMSQKYSEGLPLYRQEKQLERMGVSLSRQTMANWMIYGAHIWLIHIYQHLQKKLRAEDIAHADETSVQVLNEPGRAATSKSYMWMYRTGRDVSPIILYEYQPTRAKEHPKAFLEGFSGYLHVDGYAGYHHVSNVQLVGCWAHARRKFDEALKSLPVALQKSDQPCGAKTGLQFCNRLFAMDKKINQRKDCTPALRYEERLKQSQPVLDDFLAWLQTEQQRVAPKSKLGEAIIYCLNQWSKLITFLEDGRLELDNNRGERAIKPFVIGRKAWLFSTSQKGAKASAMIYSIVETAKENDLDPLKYLTYVLEQLPLIDLTDEA
;
A
#
# COMPACT_ATOMS: atom_id res chain seq x y z
N THR A 1 10.75 57.33 8.44
CA THR A 1 10.86 56.00 7.79
C THR A 1 9.66 55.17 8.16
N ASP A 2 8.69 55.27 7.26
CA ASP A 2 7.41 54.63 7.37
C ASP A 2 7.52 53.21 6.81
N THR A 3 7.28 52.18 7.64
CA THR A 3 7.17 50.79 7.21
C THR A 3 5.73 50.33 7.43
N SER A 4 4.86 50.74 6.53
CA SER A 4 3.53 50.12 6.39
C SER A 4 3.67 48.85 5.53
N THR A 5 3.71 47.70 6.19
CA THR A 5 3.48 46.39 5.56
C THR A 5 1.99 46.27 5.27
N GLU A 6 1.61 46.26 4.01
CA GLU A 6 0.25 45.91 3.59
C GLU A 6 -0.09 44.50 4.06
N GLU A 7 -1.17 44.37 4.86
CA GLU A 7 -1.72 43.06 5.25
C GLU A 7 -2.29 42.34 4.00
N PRO A 8 -2.07 41.02 3.89
CA PRO A 8 -2.61 40.27 2.76
C PRO A 8 -4.16 40.26 2.85
N THR A 9 -4.81 40.67 1.78
CA THR A 9 -6.27 40.57 1.62
C THR A 9 -6.69 39.10 1.69
N LEU A 10 -7.36 38.70 2.78
CA LEU A 10 -7.94 37.39 2.96
C LEU A 10 -9.29 37.33 2.23
N GLU A 11 -9.36 36.58 1.13
CA GLU A 11 -10.63 36.20 0.53
C GLU A 11 -11.29 35.08 1.34
N THR A 12 -12.48 35.36 1.87
CA THR A 12 -13.28 34.36 2.57
C THR A 12 -13.94 33.42 1.56
N ILE A 13 -13.41 32.22 1.36
CA ILE A 13 -14.04 31.19 0.55
C ILE A 13 -15.13 30.52 1.41
N ALA A 14 -16.41 30.85 1.13
CA ALA A 14 -17.55 30.20 1.76
C ALA A 14 -17.72 28.78 1.22
N TYR A 15 -17.36 27.76 2.01
CA TYR A 15 -17.54 26.35 1.68
C TYR A 15 -18.89 25.86 2.24
N THR A 16 -19.88 25.70 1.38
CA THR A 16 -21.15 25.05 1.74
C THR A 16 -21.00 23.54 1.74
N ARG A 17 -20.78 22.95 2.93
CA ARG A 17 -20.77 21.50 3.13
C ARG A 17 -22.19 21.01 3.36
N LYS A 18 -22.75 20.16 2.48
CA LYS A 18 -23.98 19.42 2.78
C LYS A 18 -23.78 18.60 4.05
N LYS A 19 -24.54 18.88 5.11
CA LYS A 19 -24.58 18.05 6.32
C LYS A 19 -25.10 16.67 5.92
N ARG A 20 -24.22 15.65 5.89
CA ARG A 20 -24.62 14.24 5.80
C ARG A 20 -24.98 13.78 7.21
N SER A 21 -26.24 13.98 7.63
CA SER A 21 -26.75 13.39 8.86
C SER A 21 -27.01 11.90 8.64
N GLY A 22 -26.57 11.04 9.56
CA GLY A 22 -26.85 9.60 9.54
C GLY A 22 -25.68 8.69 9.17
N GLN A 23 -24.65 9.14 8.43
CA GLN A 23 -23.51 8.27 8.04
C GLN A 23 -22.68 7.77 9.24
N LEU A 24 -22.51 8.57 10.28
CA LEU A 24 -21.76 8.17 11.48
C LEU A 24 -22.53 7.12 12.29
N ALA A 25 -23.84 7.26 12.42
CA ALA A 25 -24.67 6.29 13.13
C ALA A 25 -24.66 4.93 12.42
N ALA A 26 -24.86 4.90 11.10
CA ALA A 26 -24.83 3.68 10.31
C ALA A 26 -23.45 2.98 10.32
N SER A 27 -22.35 3.75 10.46
CA SER A 27 -21.00 3.20 10.56
C SER A 27 -20.70 2.51 11.89
N LEU A 28 -21.55 2.68 12.91
CA LEU A 28 -21.37 2.09 14.24
C LEU A 28 -22.25 0.86 14.48
N ASP A 29 -23.23 0.60 13.62
CA ASP A 29 -24.24 -0.44 13.84
C ASP A 29 -23.67 -1.88 13.75
N HIS A 30 -22.46 -2.05 13.20
CA HIS A 30 -21.76 -3.35 13.14
C HIS A 30 -20.86 -3.62 14.37
N LEU A 31 -20.71 -2.63 15.28
CA LEU A 31 -19.86 -2.79 16.46
C LEU A 31 -20.65 -3.44 17.61
N PRO A 32 -19.98 -4.29 18.44
CA PRO A 32 -20.57 -4.77 19.68
C PRO A 32 -21.04 -3.59 20.54
N THR A 33 -22.27 -3.69 21.04
CA THR A 33 -22.87 -2.60 21.83
C THR A 33 -23.10 -3.08 23.26
N GLU A 34 -22.53 -2.37 24.23
CA GLU A 34 -22.82 -2.50 25.64
C GLU A 34 -23.87 -1.47 26.02
N THR A 35 -25.00 -1.89 26.61
CA THR A 35 -26.07 -0.96 27.02
C THR A 35 -26.04 -0.81 28.53
N ILE A 36 -25.86 0.42 28.99
CA ILE A 36 -25.92 0.78 30.42
C ILE A 36 -27.22 1.53 30.67
N HIS A 37 -28.06 0.99 31.56
CA HIS A 37 -29.30 1.60 31.94
C HIS A 37 -29.16 2.45 33.21
N TYR A 38 -29.53 3.70 33.13
CA TYR A 38 -29.65 4.59 34.29
C TYR A 38 -31.15 4.71 34.66
N ARG A 39 -31.51 4.16 35.80
CA ARG A 39 -32.90 4.17 36.28
C ARG A 39 -32.96 4.82 37.68
N LEU A 40 -34.05 5.48 37.94
CA LEU A 40 -34.34 5.95 39.30
C LEU A 40 -34.53 4.74 40.24
N SER A 41 -34.10 4.86 41.49
CA SER A 41 -34.40 3.89 42.52
C SER A 41 -35.91 3.86 42.79
N GLU A 42 -36.41 2.80 43.44
CA GLU A 42 -37.85 2.71 43.78
C GLU A 42 -38.33 3.89 44.65
N GLU A 43 -37.46 4.38 45.52
CA GLU A 43 -37.70 5.54 46.38
C GLU A 43 -37.78 6.86 45.59
N GLU A 44 -37.05 6.98 44.53
CA GLU A 44 -37.03 8.16 43.64
C GLU A 44 -38.16 8.15 42.60
N GLN A 45 -38.85 7.02 42.42
CA GLN A 45 -39.98 6.89 41.51
C GLN A 45 -41.31 7.34 42.13
N VAL A 46 -41.29 8.34 42.99
CA VAL A 46 -42.47 8.89 43.65
C VAL A 46 -42.68 10.31 43.16
N CYS A 47 -43.92 10.64 42.83
CA CYS A 47 -44.31 12.00 42.42
C CYS A 47 -44.24 12.97 43.62
N LEU A 48 -43.41 13.99 43.46
CA LEU A 48 -43.22 15.02 44.52
C LEU A 48 -44.47 15.84 44.83
N CYS A 49 -45.49 15.80 43.94
CA CYS A 49 -46.72 16.57 44.13
C CYS A 49 -47.86 15.78 44.82
N CYS A 50 -48.02 14.50 44.48
CA CYS A 50 -49.15 13.71 44.97
C CYS A 50 -48.74 12.42 45.71
N GLY A 51 -47.44 12.08 45.74
CA GLY A 51 -46.95 10.89 46.43
C GLY A 51 -47.17 9.56 45.69
N GLU A 52 -47.80 9.56 44.51
CA GLU A 52 -48.05 8.37 43.72
C GLU A 52 -46.81 7.91 42.94
N LYS A 53 -46.76 6.62 42.58
CA LYS A 53 -45.66 6.05 41.81
C LYS A 53 -45.64 6.61 40.39
N THR A 54 -44.49 7.12 39.96
CA THR A 54 -44.27 7.58 38.59
C THR A 54 -44.10 6.40 37.62
N HIS A 55 -44.35 6.62 36.33
CA HIS A 55 -44.09 5.65 35.27
C HIS A 55 -43.05 6.18 34.28
N GLU A 56 -42.31 5.29 33.67
CA GLU A 56 -41.32 5.63 32.60
C GLU A 56 -42.08 6.16 31.36
N MET A 57 -41.83 7.39 30.99
CA MET A 57 -42.49 8.04 29.86
C MET A 57 -41.67 7.92 28.56
N SER A 58 -40.35 8.03 28.64
CA SER A 58 -39.44 7.93 27.48
C SER A 58 -38.03 7.65 27.94
N THR A 59 -37.17 7.27 26.96
CA THR A 59 -35.74 7.08 27.15
C THR A 59 -34.96 8.03 26.27
N GLN A 60 -33.83 8.51 26.75
CA GLN A 60 -32.84 9.23 25.97
C GLN A 60 -31.61 8.35 25.80
N VAL A 61 -31.12 8.18 24.56
CA VAL A 61 -29.96 7.37 24.28
C VAL A 61 -28.81 8.28 23.88
N ARG A 62 -27.70 8.17 24.60
CA ARG A 62 -26.39 8.75 24.22
C ARG A 62 -25.46 7.63 23.85
N ARG A 63 -24.83 7.72 22.70
CA ARG A 63 -23.80 6.75 22.24
C ARG A 63 -22.40 7.35 22.41
N GLU A 64 -21.45 6.54 22.88
CA GLU A 64 -20.04 6.86 22.97
C GLU A 64 -19.18 5.66 22.52
N LEU A 65 -17.96 5.93 22.05
CA LEU A 65 -17.02 4.88 21.67
C LEU A 65 -16.16 4.47 22.88
N LYS A 66 -16.12 3.16 23.16
CA LYS A 66 -15.23 2.55 24.13
C LYS A 66 -14.12 1.80 23.38
N ILE A 67 -12.87 2.20 23.61
CA ILE A 67 -11.69 1.51 23.04
C ILE A 67 -11.14 0.55 24.08
N ILE A 68 -11.03 -0.73 23.72
CA ILE A 68 -10.38 -1.75 24.55
C ILE A 68 -8.93 -1.85 24.05
N PRO A 69 -7.93 -1.50 24.88
CA PRO A 69 -6.52 -1.62 24.53
C PRO A 69 -6.15 -3.07 24.25
N ALA A 70 -5.13 -3.28 23.39
CA ALA A 70 -4.56 -4.61 23.17
C ALA A 70 -4.05 -5.20 24.48
N GLN A 71 -4.29 -6.50 24.69
CA GLN A 71 -3.83 -7.27 25.86
C GLN A 71 -2.86 -8.35 25.40
N VAL A 72 -1.96 -8.75 26.30
CA VAL A 72 -1.01 -9.84 26.07
C VAL A 72 -1.29 -10.91 27.11
N GLU A 73 -1.45 -12.14 26.64
CA GLU A 73 -1.71 -13.31 27.48
C GLU A 73 -0.68 -14.40 27.17
N VAL A 74 -0.40 -15.27 28.15
CA VAL A 74 0.44 -16.45 27.96
C VAL A 74 -0.48 -17.64 27.74
N VAL A 75 -0.27 -18.36 26.63
CA VAL A 75 -0.95 -19.63 26.35
C VAL A 75 0.01 -20.77 26.64
N GLU A 76 -0.36 -21.62 27.57
CA GLU A 76 0.39 -22.83 27.93
C GLU A 76 -0.20 -24.04 27.19
N HIS A 77 0.59 -24.66 26.33
CA HIS A 77 0.24 -25.92 25.68
C HIS A 77 0.76 -27.09 26.49
N VAL A 78 -0.11 -27.83 27.15
CA VAL A 78 0.24 -28.98 28.01
C VAL A 78 0.00 -30.29 27.25
N GLN A 79 1.07 -30.99 26.94
CA GLN A 79 1.00 -32.29 26.27
C GLN A 79 1.08 -33.41 27.31
N HIS A 80 0.03 -34.23 27.41
CA HIS A 80 -0.02 -35.34 28.34
C HIS A 80 0.62 -36.59 27.74
N ILE A 81 1.43 -37.29 28.58
CA ILE A 81 2.14 -38.50 28.23
C ILE A 81 1.61 -39.63 29.13
N TYR A 82 1.30 -40.75 28.55
CA TYR A 82 0.69 -41.88 29.22
C TYR A 82 1.57 -43.12 29.11
N SER A 83 1.60 -43.97 30.18
CA SER A 83 2.23 -45.26 30.17
C SER A 83 1.27 -46.32 30.74
N CYS A 84 1.52 -47.61 30.45
CA CYS A 84 0.72 -48.70 30.94
C CYS A 84 1.32 -49.29 32.24
N ARG A 85 0.68 -49.04 33.38
CA ARG A 85 1.14 -49.59 34.69
C ARG A 85 1.15 -51.10 34.77
N HIS A 86 0.33 -51.79 33.98
CA HIS A 86 0.31 -53.27 33.96
C HIS A 86 1.59 -53.80 33.31
N CYS A 87 1.95 -53.29 32.13
CA CYS A 87 3.20 -53.63 31.42
C CYS A 87 4.45 -53.27 32.26
N GLU A 88 4.42 -52.14 32.97
CA GLU A 88 5.51 -51.75 33.90
C GLU A 88 5.74 -52.81 35.00
N LYS A 89 4.65 -53.40 35.59
CA LYS A 89 4.74 -54.38 36.65
C LYS A 89 5.18 -55.74 36.14
N GLU A 90 4.83 -56.14 34.94
CA GLU A 90 5.20 -57.42 34.33
C GLU A 90 6.59 -57.45 33.70
N GLY A 91 7.29 -56.32 33.71
CA GLY A 91 8.64 -56.16 33.09
C GLY A 91 8.68 -56.37 31.62
N THR A 92 7.54 -56.16 30.92
CA THR A 92 7.42 -56.16 29.46
C THR A 92 7.70 -54.77 28.89
N GLU A 93 7.89 -54.64 27.57
CA GLU A 93 8.01 -53.34 26.92
C GLU A 93 6.78 -52.47 27.24
N THR A 94 7.00 -51.33 27.86
CA THR A 94 5.94 -50.41 28.27
C THR A 94 5.71 -49.39 27.17
N PRO A 95 4.60 -49.42 26.41
CA PRO A 95 4.32 -48.45 25.41
C PRO A 95 4.04 -47.07 26.03
N ILE A 96 4.80 -46.05 25.59
CA ILE A 96 4.57 -44.67 25.95
C ILE A 96 3.70 -44.06 24.86
N VAL A 97 2.55 -43.52 25.22
CA VAL A 97 1.61 -42.87 24.31
C VAL A 97 1.56 -41.39 24.65
N THR A 98 1.88 -40.56 23.69
CA THR A 98 1.88 -39.10 23.82
C THR A 98 0.69 -38.52 23.06
N ALA A 99 -0.09 -37.64 23.70
CA ALA A 99 -1.18 -36.95 23.07
C ALA A 99 -0.64 -36.09 21.89
N LYS A 100 -1.43 -36.01 20.83
CA LYS A 100 -1.05 -35.16 19.70
C LYS A 100 -1.12 -33.69 20.10
N MET A 101 -0.09 -32.93 19.78
CA MET A 101 -0.02 -31.48 19.96
C MET A 101 0.46 -30.84 18.64
N PRO A 102 -0.17 -29.77 18.16
CA PRO A 102 0.29 -29.07 16.96
C PRO A 102 1.75 -28.62 17.10
N ALA A 103 2.48 -28.68 16.01
CA ALA A 103 3.85 -28.16 15.99
C ALA A 103 3.82 -26.62 16.19
N PRO A 104 4.78 -26.08 16.97
CA PRO A 104 4.86 -24.64 17.16
C PRO A 104 5.21 -23.96 15.82
N MET A 105 4.59 -22.82 15.55
CA MET A 105 4.83 -22.04 14.36
C MET A 105 6.31 -21.65 14.17
N TYR A 106 6.99 -21.38 15.29
CA TYR A 106 8.44 -21.14 15.34
C TYR A 106 9.03 -21.96 16.49
N PRO A 107 9.70 -23.12 16.21
CA PRO A 107 10.26 -23.98 17.23
C PRO A 107 11.22 -23.28 18.19
N GLY A 108 11.07 -23.54 19.50
CA GLY A 108 11.90 -22.93 20.53
C GLY A 108 11.67 -21.43 20.77
N SER A 109 10.53 -20.91 20.34
CA SER A 109 10.18 -19.49 20.46
C SER A 109 8.81 -19.30 21.13
N LEU A 110 8.58 -18.12 21.74
CA LEU A 110 7.27 -17.69 22.22
C LEU A 110 6.39 -17.11 21.10
N ALA A 111 6.84 -17.13 19.85
CA ALA A 111 6.12 -16.60 18.71
C ALA A 111 4.85 -17.41 18.42
N SER A 112 3.69 -16.82 18.69
CA SER A 112 2.40 -17.33 18.22
C SER A 112 2.01 -16.68 16.90
N PRO A 113 1.08 -17.26 16.11
CA PRO A 113 0.53 -16.62 14.93
C PRO A 113 0.01 -15.21 15.20
N SER A 114 -0.79 -15.04 16.27
CA SER A 114 -1.37 -13.75 16.65
C SER A 114 -0.31 -12.72 17.05
N ALA A 115 0.69 -13.10 17.85
CA ALA A 115 1.78 -12.21 18.24
C ALA A 115 2.60 -11.76 17.01
N MET A 116 2.92 -12.68 16.12
CA MET A 116 3.68 -12.38 14.91
C MET A 116 2.89 -11.50 13.96
N ALA A 117 1.60 -11.78 13.74
CA ALA A 117 0.70 -10.96 12.93
C ALA A 117 0.55 -9.54 13.50
N TYR A 118 0.40 -9.42 14.82
CA TYR A 118 0.32 -8.14 15.50
C TYR A 118 1.58 -7.29 15.26
N LEU A 119 2.77 -7.84 15.51
CA LEU A 119 4.04 -7.16 15.30
C LEU A 119 4.23 -6.74 13.84
N MET A 120 3.86 -7.60 12.88
CA MET A 120 3.90 -7.29 11.45
C MET A 120 2.92 -6.18 11.09
N SER A 121 1.67 -6.26 11.53
CA SER A 121 0.65 -5.24 11.25
C SER A 121 1.05 -3.88 11.83
N GLN A 122 1.52 -3.83 13.09
CA GLN A 122 1.99 -2.60 13.72
C GLN A 122 3.14 -1.95 12.93
N LYS A 123 4.05 -2.73 12.38
CA LYS A 123 5.17 -2.19 11.62
C LYS A 123 4.80 -1.79 10.20
N TYR A 124 4.10 -2.64 9.47
CA TYR A 124 3.93 -2.50 8.02
C TYR A 124 2.60 -1.86 7.63
N SER A 125 1.59 -1.89 8.50
CA SER A 125 0.33 -1.17 8.31
C SER A 125 0.34 0.17 9.03
N GLU A 126 0.71 0.18 10.34
CA GLU A 126 0.66 1.36 11.19
C GLU A 126 1.97 2.18 11.19
N GLY A 127 3.04 1.67 10.58
CA GLY A 127 4.34 2.36 10.50
C GLY A 127 5.09 2.42 11.83
N LEU A 128 4.75 1.59 12.83
CA LEU A 128 5.36 1.60 14.15
C LEU A 128 6.68 0.82 14.16
N PRO A 129 7.86 1.47 14.33
CA PRO A 129 9.15 0.77 14.33
C PRO A 129 9.32 -0.17 15.52
N LEU A 130 10.13 -1.22 15.38
CA LEU A 130 10.31 -2.24 16.41
C LEU A 130 10.78 -1.70 17.75
N TYR A 131 11.61 -0.65 17.79
CA TYR A 131 12.04 -0.07 19.06
C TYR A 131 10.89 0.59 19.85
N ARG A 132 9.86 1.09 19.15
CA ARG A 132 8.65 1.62 19.80
C ARG A 132 7.74 0.49 20.26
N GLN A 133 7.65 -0.59 19.48
CA GLN A 133 6.92 -1.79 19.89
C GLN A 133 7.55 -2.44 21.12
N GLU A 134 8.89 -2.53 21.19
CA GLU A 134 9.63 -2.97 22.36
C GLU A 134 9.22 -2.18 23.62
N LYS A 135 9.21 -0.84 23.52
CA LYS A 135 8.78 0.03 24.62
C LYS A 135 7.28 -0.07 24.94
N GLN A 136 6.45 -0.37 23.98
CA GLN A 136 5.02 -0.62 24.18
C GLN A 136 4.81 -1.92 24.97
N LEU A 137 5.48 -3.01 24.56
CA LEU A 137 5.40 -4.31 25.23
C LEU A 137 5.99 -4.26 26.66
N GLU A 138 7.09 -3.52 26.90
CA GLU A 138 7.61 -3.29 28.24
C GLU A 138 6.56 -2.65 29.17
N ARG A 139 5.80 -1.66 28.68
CA ARG A 139 4.69 -1.06 29.48
C ARG A 139 3.54 -2.02 29.76
N MET A 140 3.39 -3.05 28.92
CA MET A 140 2.41 -4.14 29.12
C MET A 140 2.96 -5.29 30.00
N GLY A 141 4.18 -5.14 30.55
CA GLY A 141 4.85 -6.13 31.38
C GLY A 141 5.59 -7.22 30.63
N VAL A 142 5.77 -7.08 29.30
CA VAL A 142 6.45 -8.09 28.47
C VAL A 142 7.82 -7.57 28.00
N SER A 143 8.89 -8.29 28.40
CA SER A 143 10.25 -8.01 27.94
C SER A 143 10.55 -8.80 26.66
N LEU A 144 10.38 -8.16 25.50
CA LEU A 144 10.66 -8.76 24.19
C LEU A 144 11.52 -7.82 23.37
N SER A 145 12.78 -8.21 23.11
CA SER A 145 13.73 -7.37 22.42
C SER A 145 13.34 -7.15 20.93
N ARG A 146 13.65 -5.97 20.40
CA ARG A 146 13.50 -5.67 18.97
C ARG A 146 14.24 -6.65 18.07
N GLN A 147 15.36 -7.24 18.55
CA GLN A 147 16.08 -8.27 17.80
C GLN A 147 15.28 -9.55 17.69
N THR A 148 14.66 -9.99 18.79
CA THR A 148 13.77 -11.17 18.81
C THR A 148 12.57 -10.95 17.90
N MET A 149 11.92 -9.79 17.98
CA MET A 149 10.81 -9.42 17.09
C MET A 149 11.23 -9.43 15.61
N ALA A 150 12.41 -8.88 15.29
CA ALA A 150 12.94 -8.92 13.94
C ALA A 150 13.19 -10.35 13.44
N ASN A 151 13.73 -11.22 14.29
CA ASN A 151 13.94 -12.63 13.97
C ASN A 151 12.61 -13.36 13.71
N TRP A 152 11.57 -13.09 14.50
CA TRP A 152 10.23 -13.63 14.28
C TRP A 152 9.65 -13.23 12.92
N MET A 153 9.75 -11.96 12.59
CA MET A 153 9.29 -11.46 11.28
C MET A 153 10.08 -12.07 10.11
N ILE A 154 11.40 -12.17 10.24
CA ILE A 154 12.25 -12.78 9.22
C ILE A 154 11.89 -14.26 9.04
N TYR A 155 11.71 -14.99 10.15
CA TYR A 155 11.30 -16.39 10.12
C TYR A 155 9.92 -16.56 9.45
N GLY A 156 8.92 -15.82 9.93
CA GLY A 156 7.56 -15.87 9.39
C GLY A 156 7.50 -15.52 7.90
N ALA A 157 8.30 -14.55 7.46
CA ALA A 157 8.37 -14.20 6.05
C ALA A 157 8.99 -15.30 5.19
N HIS A 158 10.15 -15.83 5.60
CA HIS A 158 10.92 -16.77 4.77
C HIS A 158 10.43 -18.23 4.85
N ILE A 159 9.72 -18.61 5.92
CA ILE A 159 9.22 -19.98 6.09
C ILE A 159 7.75 -20.09 5.69
N TRP A 160 6.93 -19.10 6.03
CA TRP A 160 5.48 -19.18 5.83
C TRP A 160 4.97 -18.27 4.69
N LEU A 161 5.20 -16.98 4.78
CA LEU A 161 4.63 -16.03 3.81
C LEU A 161 5.23 -16.14 2.42
N ILE A 162 6.41 -16.75 2.26
CA ILE A 162 7.06 -16.96 0.96
C ILE A 162 6.16 -17.75 -0.01
N HIS A 163 5.40 -18.72 0.48
CA HIS A 163 4.52 -19.54 -0.36
C HIS A 163 3.38 -18.70 -0.96
N ILE A 164 2.75 -17.85 -0.14
CA ILE A 164 1.72 -16.91 -0.64
C ILE A 164 2.36 -15.90 -1.59
N TYR A 165 3.53 -15.37 -1.25
CA TYR A 165 4.24 -14.42 -2.11
C TYR A 165 4.52 -15.00 -3.49
N GLN A 166 5.02 -16.22 -3.57
CA GLN A 166 5.31 -16.92 -4.83
C GLN A 166 4.03 -17.20 -5.62
N HIS A 167 2.96 -17.61 -4.95
CA HIS A 167 1.66 -17.82 -5.59
C HIS A 167 1.10 -16.52 -6.17
N LEU A 168 1.15 -15.41 -5.44
CA LEU A 168 0.75 -14.09 -5.92
C LEU A 168 1.63 -13.62 -7.08
N GLN A 169 2.94 -13.92 -7.06
CA GLN A 169 3.85 -13.61 -8.15
C GLN A 169 3.47 -14.38 -9.42
N LYS A 170 3.17 -15.68 -9.30
CA LYS A 170 2.67 -16.49 -10.42
C LYS A 170 1.38 -15.91 -11.00
N LYS A 171 0.43 -15.51 -10.16
CA LYS A 171 -0.81 -14.87 -10.58
C LYS A 171 -0.59 -13.53 -11.26
N LEU A 172 0.27 -12.66 -10.70
CA LEU A 172 0.59 -11.37 -11.30
C LEU A 172 1.21 -11.54 -12.69
N ARG A 173 2.09 -12.52 -12.87
CA ARG A 173 2.72 -12.80 -14.16
C ARG A 173 1.76 -13.39 -15.21
N ALA A 174 0.63 -13.94 -14.78
CA ALA A 174 -0.42 -14.46 -15.68
C ALA A 174 -1.37 -13.36 -16.19
N GLU A 175 -1.31 -12.16 -15.61
CA GLU A 175 -2.08 -11.01 -16.08
C GLU A 175 -1.42 -10.36 -17.30
N ASP A 176 -2.21 -9.64 -18.11
CA ASP A 176 -1.72 -8.95 -19.32
C ASP A 176 -1.48 -7.45 -19.11
N ILE A 177 -1.78 -6.91 -17.92
CA ILE A 177 -1.48 -5.52 -17.56
C ILE A 177 -0.88 -5.46 -16.16
N ALA A 178 0.31 -4.88 -16.07
CA ALA A 178 0.98 -4.62 -14.81
C ALA A 178 1.51 -3.19 -14.73
N HIS A 179 1.80 -2.76 -13.49
CA HIS A 179 2.50 -1.51 -13.19
C HIS A 179 3.76 -1.82 -12.43
N ALA A 180 4.83 -1.09 -12.70
CA ALA A 180 6.08 -1.19 -11.96
C ALA A 180 6.59 0.19 -11.55
N ASP A 181 7.25 0.24 -10.39
CA ASP A 181 7.93 1.41 -9.86
C ASP A 181 9.03 0.95 -8.90
N GLU A 182 10.01 1.80 -8.58
CA GLU A 182 11.04 1.48 -7.61
C GLU A 182 11.44 2.69 -6.78
N THR A 183 11.89 2.42 -5.56
CA THR A 183 12.42 3.45 -4.65
C THR A 183 13.68 2.98 -3.96
N SER A 184 14.57 3.91 -3.61
CA SER A 184 15.80 3.56 -2.88
C SER A 184 15.49 3.10 -1.45
N VAL A 185 16.31 2.17 -0.95
CA VAL A 185 16.36 1.76 0.45
C VAL A 185 17.82 1.62 0.88
N GLN A 186 18.12 1.95 2.14
CA GLN A 186 19.44 1.72 2.72
C GLN A 186 19.43 0.38 3.46
N VAL A 187 20.48 -0.44 3.22
CA VAL A 187 20.71 -1.67 3.96
C VAL A 187 22.13 -1.64 4.50
N LEU A 188 22.28 -1.77 5.82
CA LEU A 188 23.58 -1.52 6.48
C LEU A 188 24.59 -2.64 6.22
N ASN A 189 24.12 -3.90 6.28
CA ASN A 189 24.96 -5.09 6.15
C ASN A 189 24.66 -5.81 4.84
N GLU A 190 25.31 -5.38 3.76
CA GLU A 190 25.32 -6.05 2.47
C GLU A 190 26.72 -6.55 2.14
N PRO A 191 26.93 -7.82 1.83
CA PRO A 191 28.26 -8.33 1.48
C PRO A 191 28.89 -7.56 0.32
N GLY A 192 30.12 -7.10 0.52
CA GLY A 192 30.89 -6.39 -0.53
C GLY A 192 30.41 -4.96 -0.82
N ARG A 193 29.53 -4.37 0.01
CA ARG A 193 29.00 -3.03 -0.22
C ARG A 193 29.08 -2.15 1.04
N ALA A 194 29.35 -0.87 0.85
CA ALA A 194 29.34 0.09 1.95
C ALA A 194 27.91 0.32 2.47
N ALA A 195 27.77 0.56 3.77
CA ALA A 195 26.47 0.84 4.40
C ALA A 195 25.74 2.07 3.83
N THR A 196 26.47 2.99 3.17
CA THR A 196 25.91 4.16 2.48
C THR A 196 25.41 3.87 1.07
N SER A 197 25.64 2.66 0.56
CA SER A 197 25.20 2.26 -0.78
C SER A 197 23.68 2.27 -0.89
N LYS A 198 23.15 2.73 -2.03
CA LYS A 198 21.72 2.70 -2.30
C LYS A 198 21.33 1.33 -2.84
N SER A 199 20.45 0.65 -2.14
CA SER A 199 19.71 -0.51 -2.61
C SER A 199 18.29 -0.10 -2.97
N TYR A 200 17.47 -1.00 -3.52
CA TYR A 200 16.17 -0.63 -4.08
C TYR A 200 15.08 -1.58 -3.61
N MET A 201 13.91 -1.01 -3.41
CA MET A 201 12.65 -1.71 -3.28
C MET A 201 11.89 -1.50 -4.57
N TRP A 202 11.71 -2.57 -5.32
CA TRP A 202 10.89 -2.64 -6.51
C TRP A 202 9.47 -2.95 -6.11
N MET A 203 8.51 -2.44 -6.86
CA MET A 203 7.09 -2.71 -6.67
C MET A 203 6.48 -3.08 -8.01
N TYR A 204 5.68 -4.13 -8.01
CA TYR A 204 4.90 -4.60 -9.15
C TYR A 204 3.45 -4.79 -8.71
N ARG A 205 2.52 -4.41 -9.56
CA ARG A 205 1.10 -4.61 -9.26
C ARG A 205 0.29 -4.89 -10.52
N THR A 206 -0.87 -5.52 -10.34
CA THR A 206 -1.85 -5.76 -11.39
C THR A 206 -2.56 -4.48 -11.84
N GLY A 207 -3.14 -4.51 -13.04
CA GLY A 207 -3.99 -3.46 -13.59
C GLY A 207 -5.28 -3.23 -12.80
N ARG A 208 -6.13 -2.32 -13.29
CA ARG A 208 -7.33 -1.87 -12.55
C ARG A 208 -8.53 -2.81 -12.64
N ASP A 209 -8.60 -3.64 -13.70
CA ASP A 209 -9.80 -4.41 -14.03
C ASP A 209 -9.76 -5.85 -13.48
N VAL A 210 -8.75 -6.17 -12.67
CA VAL A 210 -8.52 -7.48 -12.02
C VAL A 210 -8.31 -7.31 -10.51
N SER A 211 -8.36 -8.43 -9.79
CA SER A 211 -8.10 -8.43 -8.34
C SER A 211 -6.72 -7.84 -8.04
N PRO A 212 -6.63 -6.87 -7.14
CA PRO A 212 -5.38 -6.19 -6.84
C PRO A 212 -4.35 -7.16 -6.23
N ILE A 213 -3.18 -7.25 -6.85
CA ILE A 213 -1.99 -7.88 -6.30
C ILE A 213 -0.89 -6.83 -6.29
N ILE A 214 -0.26 -6.61 -5.14
CA ILE A 214 0.87 -5.70 -4.97
C ILE A 214 2.04 -6.49 -4.41
N LEU A 215 3.15 -6.53 -5.14
CA LEU A 215 4.35 -7.23 -4.74
C LEU A 215 5.53 -6.28 -4.65
N TYR A 216 6.29 -6.40 -3.56
CA TYR A 216 7.56 -5.70 -3.39
C TYR A 216 8.70 -6.69 -3.48
N GLU A 217 9.81 -6.25 -4.05
CA GLU A 217 11.04 -7.01 -4.16
C GLU A 217 12.22 -6.15 -3.74
N TYR A 218 13.01 -6.65 -2.79
CA TYR A 218 14.28 -6.01 -2.44
C TYR A 218 15.39 -6.47 -3.40
N GLN A 219 16.14 -5.48 -3.92
CA GLN A 219 17.34 -5.73 -4.74
C GLN A 219 18.49 -4.77 -4.36
N PRO A 220 19.75 -5.24 -4.39
CA PRO A 220 20.89 -4.42 -3.99
C PRO A 220 21.21 -3.29 -4.97
N THR A 221 20.71 -3.32 -6.20
CA THR A 221 20.98 -2.31 -7.23
C THR A 221 19.72 -1.93 -7.99
N ARG A 222 19.81 -0.89 -8.83
CA ARG A 222 18.77 -0.52 -9.80
C ARG A 222 19.05 -1.13 -11.18
N ALA A 223 19.72 -2.30 -11.24
CA ALA A 223 20.10 -2.90 -12.49
C ALA A 223 18.90 -3.49 -13.25
N LYS A 224 18.98 -3.48 -14.57
CA LYS A 224 17.92 -3.95 -15.49
C LYS A 224 17.59 -5.43 -15.37
N GLU A 225 18.52 -6.21 -14.85
CA GLU A 225 18.40 -7.66 -14.64
C GLU A 225 17.29 -7.98 -13.61
N HIS A 226 17.04 -7.08 -12.64
CA HIS A 226 16.06 -7.31 -11.59
C HIS A 226 14.62 -7.32 -12.13
N PRO A 227 14.11 -6.27 -12.79
CA PRO A 227 12.76 -6.32 -13.35
C PRO A 227 12.64 -7.39 -14.44
N LYS A 228 13.71 -7.68 -15.20
CA LYS A 228 13.73 -8.77 -16.18
C LYS A 228 13.49 -10.14 -15.53
N ALA A 229 14.19 -10.43 -14.42
CA ALA A 229 14.05 -11.71 -13.70
C ALA A 229 12.70 -11.79 -12.97
N PHE A 230 12.26 -10.69 -12.32
CA PHE A 230 10.99 -10.69 -11.62
C PHE A 230 9.80 -10.92 -12.54
N LEU A 231 9.79 -10.33 -13.73
CA LEU A 231 8.73 -10.42 -14.73
C LEU A 231 8.96 -11.53 -15.77
N GLU A 232 9.87 -12.46 -15.51
CA GLU A 232 10.06 -13.61 -16.39
C GLU A 232 8.75 -14.41 -16.54
N GLY A 233 8.32 -14.62 -17.79
CA GLY A 233 7.05 -15.26 -18.12
C GLY A 233 5.83 -14.31 -18.19
N PHE A 234 5.96 -13.05 -17.78
CA PHE A 234 4.93 -12.03 -18.02
C PHE A 234 4.96 -11.58 -19.48
N SER A 235 3.79 -11.39 -20.07
CA SER A 235 3.63 -10.82 -21.41
C SER A 235 2.44 -9.86 -21.42
N GLY A 236 2.58 -8.72 -22.11
CA GLY A 236 1.50 -7.73 -22.21
C GLY A 236 1.98 -6.30 -21.94
N TYR A 237 1.16 -5.49 -21.30
CA TYR A 237 1.44 -4.08 -21.07
C TYR A 237 2.03 -3.82 -19.69
N LEU A 238 3.12 -3.07 -19.65
CA LEU A 238 3.78 -2.69 -18.39
C LEU A 238 3.80 -1.17 -18.25
N HIS A 239 3.00 -0.63 -17.32
CA HIS A 239 3.02 0.79 -16.96
C HIS A 239 4.28 1.11 -16.15
N VAL A 240 5.06 2.09 -16.63
CA VAL A 240 6.34 2.47 -16.03
C VAL A 240 6.56 3.98 -16.11
N ASP A 241 7.54 4.47 -15.36
CA ASP A 241 8.15 5.76 -15.57
C ASP A 241 9.13 5.76 -16.78
N GLY A 242 9.95 6.75 -16.90
CA GLY A 242 10.97 6.83 -17.97
C GLY A 242 12.25 6.03 -17.73
N TYR A 243 12.32 5.16 -16.71
CA TYR A 243 13.53 4.40 -16.43
C TYR A 243 13.86 3.37 -17.50
N ALA A 244 15.11 3.42 -18.04
CA ALA A 244 15.53 2.60 -19.16
C ALA A 244 15.66 1.10 -18.85
N GLY A 245 15.76 0.72 -17.57
CA GLY A 245 15.91 -0.68 -17.17
C GLY A 245 14.74 -1.57 -17.61
N TYR A 246 13.53 -1.02 -17.68
CA TYR A 246 12.34 -1.75 -18.11
C TYR A 246 12.33 -2.16 -19.59
N HIS A 247 13.14 -1.50 -20.44
CA HIS A 247 13.25 -1.87 -21.88
C HIS A 247 13.84 -3.27 -22.10
N HIS A 248 14.43 -3.87 -21.09
CA HIS A 248 15.05 -5.19 -21.16
C HIS A 248 14.14 -6.33 -20.68
N VAL A 249 12.92 -6.00 -20.26
CA VAL A 249 11.90 -7.01 -19.95
C VAL A 249 11.38 -7.55 -21.29
N SER A 250 11.41 -8.86 -21.47
CA SER A 250 11.02 -9.50 -22.72
C SER A 250 9.51 -9.58 -22.85
N ASN A 251 8.98 -9.54 -24.07
CA ASN A 251 7.54 -9.71 -24.39
C ASN A 251 6.61 -8.69 -23.74
N VAL A 252 7.11 -7.49 -23.39
CA VAL A 252 6.29 -6.43 -22.81
C VAL A 252 6.23 -5.22 -23.73
N GLN A 253 5.07 -4.61 -23.77
CA GLN A 253 4.87 -3.27 -24.33
C GLN A 253 4.81 -2.26 -23.20
N LEU A 254 5.74 -1.29 -23.23
CA LEU A 254 5.82 -0.28 -22.17
C LEU A 254 4.76 0.79 -22.38
N VAL A 255 4.06 1.13 -21.30
CA VAL A 255 3.09 2.24 -21.25
C VAL A 255 3.69 3.37 -20.43
N GLY A 256 3.90 4.51 -21.05
CA GLY A 256 4.52 5.68 -20.43
C GLY A 256 3.56 6.45 -19.52
N CYS A 257 4.13 7.23 -18.62
CA CYS A 257 3.38 7.99 -17.62
C CYS A 257 3.23 9.47 -18.03
N TRP A 258 2.03 9.90 -18.38
CA TRP A 258 1.72 11.30 -18.68
C TRP A 258 1.85 12.23 -17.47
N ALA A 259 1.75 11.72 -16.26
CA ALA A 259 1.99 12.51 -15.05
C ALA A 259 3.45 12.98 -14.98
N HIS A 260 4.41 12.17 -15.42
CA HIS A 260 5.82 12.55 -15.51
C HIS A 260 6.05 13.59 -16.62
N ALA A 261 5.46 13.42 -17.79
CA ALA A 261 5.53 14.40 -18.87
C ALA A 261 4.96 15.76 -18.40
N ARG A 262 3.79 15.76 -17.77
CA ARG A 262 3.15 16.95 -17.21
C ARG A 262 4.03 17.62 -16.14
N ARG A 263 4.64 16.86 -15.25
CA ARG A 263 5.56 17.37 -14.20
C ARG A 263 6.75 18.12 -14.81
N LYS A 264 7.31 17.62 -15.91
CA LYS A 264 8.41 18.30 -16.61
C LYS A 264 8.02 19.69 -17.11
N PHE A 265 6.84 19.85 -17.70
CA PHE A 265 6.34 21.17 -18.11
C PHE A 265 5.99 22.08 -16.94
N ASP A 266 5.46 21.53 -15.84
CA ASP A 266 5.20 22.27 -14.61
C ASP A 266 6.51 22.78 -13.96
N GLU A 267 7.56 21.98 -13.94
CA GLU A 267 8.91 22.38 -13.51
C GLU A 267 9.49 23.47 -14.42
N ALA A 268 9.29 23.34 -15.73
CA ALA A 268 9.71 24.37 -16.68
C ALA A 268 8.97 25.69 -16.44
N LEU A 269 7.67 25.66 -16.18
CA LEU A 269 6.89 26.85 -15.84
C LEU A 269 7.36 27.48 -14.53
N LYS A 270 7.58 26.68 -13.49
CA LYS A 270 8.07 27.14 -12.18
C LYS A 270 9.48 27.71 -12.20
N SER A 271 10.27 27.38 -13.21
CA SER A 271 11.62 27.95 -13.40
C SER A 271 11.61 29.37 -13.98
N LEU A 272 10.47 29.83 -14.50
CA LEU A 272 10.31 31.18 -15.04
C LEU A 272 10.12 32.23 -13.91
N PRO A 273 10.41 33.52 -14.16
CA PRO A 273 10.06 34.60 -13.25
C PRO A 273 8.57 34.59 -12.88
N VAL A 274 8.24 34.91 -11.62
CA VAL A 274 6.85 34.86 -11.10
C VAL A 274 5.88 35.71 -11.95
N ALA A 275 6.33 36.84 -12.44
CA ALA A 275 5.55 37.72 -13.35
C ALA A 275 5.11 36.98 -14.64
N LEU A 276 6.00 36.16 -15.22
CA LEU A 276 5.69 35.37 -16.43
C LEU A 276 4.85 34.14 -16.10
N GLN A 277 5.03 33.52 -14.92
CA GLN A 277 4.17 32.42 -14.48
C GLN A 277 2.70 32.85 -14.37
N LYS A 278 2.44 34.03 -13.82
CA LYS A 278 1.11 34.59 -13.58
C LYS A 278 0.53 35.38 -14.74
N SER A 279 1.34 35.77 -15.74
CA SER A 279 0.84 36.51 -16.91
C SER A 279 -0.01 35.62 -17.80
N ASP A 280 -0.94 36.21 -18.56
CA ASP A 280 -1.71 35.52 -19.61
C ASP A 280 -0.91 35.28 -20.88
N GLN A 281 0.33 35.77 -20.94
CA GLN A 281 1.18 35.59 -22.11
C GLN A 281 1.48 34.12 -22.38
N PRO A 282 1.25 33.64 -23.61
CA PRO A 282 1.59 32.25 -23.97
C PRO A 282 3.10 32.04 -23.92
N CYS A 283 3.54 30.94 -23.34
CA CYS A 283 4.93 30.48 -23.39
C CYS A 283 4.96 28.97 -23.54
N GLY A 284 6.05 28.44 -24.09
CA GLY A 284 6.16 27.01 -24.38
C GLY A 284 5.87 26.10 -23.19
N ALA A 285 6.27 26.49 -21.96
CA ALA A 285 5.96 25.72 -20.76
C ALA A 285 4.44 25.64 -20.47
N LYS A 286 3.71 26.78 -20.65
CA LYS A 286 2.25 26.79 -20.49
C LYS A 286 1.57 25.97 -21.58
N THR A 287 2.01 26.10 -22.83
CA THR A 287 1.46 25.36 -23.98
C THR A 287 1.63 23.84 -23.75
N GLY A 288 2.82 23.36 -23.41
CA GLY A 288 3.05 21.95 -23.13
C GLY A 288 2.22 21.45 -21.95
N LEU A 289 2.08 22.26 -20.88
CA LEU A 289 1.24 21.94 -19.74
C LEU A 289 -0.25 21.90 -20.12
N GLN A 290 -0.73 22.77 -21.00
CA GLN A 290 -2.10 22.77 -21.49
C GLN A 290 -2.43 21.51 -22.29
N PHE A 291 -1.54 21.03 -23.17
CA PHE A 291 -1.72 19.76 -23.87
C PHE A 291 -1.87 18.59 -22.87
N CYS A 292 -0.96 18.49 -21.90
CA CYS A 292 -1.05 17.44 -20.87
C CYS A 292 -2.36 17.55 -20.07
N ASN A 293 -2.74 18.73 -19.61
CA ASN A 293 -3.97 18.96 -18.84
C ASN A 293 -5.22 18.61 -19.65
N ARG A 294 -5.22 18.91 -20.96
CA ARG A 294 -6.32 18.57 -21.87
C ARG A 294 -6.50 17.06 -21.97
N LEU A 295 -5.41 16.27 -22.12
CA LEU A 295 -5.46 14.81 -22.14
C LEU A 295 -6.04 14.25 -20.82
N PHE A 296 -5.56 14.74 -19.67
CA PHE A 296 -6.10 14.33 -18.37
C PHE A 296 -7.57 14.67 -18.17
N ALA A 297 -7.99 15.87 -18.63
CA ALA A 297 -9.39 16.29 -18.52
C ALA A 297 -10.32 15.40 -19.38
N MET A 298 -9.87 15.07 -20.59
CA MET A 298 -10.61 14.20 -21.51
C MET A 298 -10.72 12.78 -20.94
N ASP A 299 -9.61 12.18 -20.52
CA ASP A 299 -9.61 10.81 -19.93
C ASP A 299 -10.45 10.76 -18.65
N LYS A 300 -10.37 11.78 -17.79
CA LYS A 300 -11.24 11.89 -16.61
C LYS A 300 -12.71 11.93 -16.99
N LYS A 301 -13.09 12.72 -18.00
CA LYS A 301 -14.48 12.84 -18.47
C LYS A 301 -15.00 11.52 -19.03
N ILE A 302 -14.18 10.79 -19.80
CA ILE A 302 -14.51 9.46 -20.33
C ILE A 302 -14.73 8.48 -19.17
N ASN A 303 -13.80 8.43 -18.21
CA ASN A 303 -13.86 7.52 -17.05
C ASN A 303 -15.02 7.81 -16.08
N GLN A 304 -15.59 9.03 -16.09
CA GLN A 304 -16.74 9.40 -15.24
C GLN A 304 -18.10 9.02 -15.85
N ARG A 305 -18.14 8.55 -17.08
CA ARG A 305 -19.39 8.10 -17.70
C ARG A 305 -19.88 6.82 -17.01
N LYS A 306 -21.19 6.72 -16.80
CA LYS A 306 -21.82 5.55 -16.16
C LYS A 306 -21.72 4.28 -17.03
N ASP A 307 -21.66 4.44 -18.34
CA ASP A 307 -21.56 3.40 -19.36
C ASP A 307 -20.10 3.13 -19.78
N CYS A 308 -19.12 3.60 -19.02
CA CYS A 308 -17.70 3.49 -19.37
C CYS A 308 -17.22 2.04 -19.30
N THR A 309 -17.07 1.42 -20.47
CA THR A 309 -16.42 0.12 -20.66
C THR A 309 -15.01 0.31 -21.25
N PRO A 310 -14.13 -0.70 -21.20
CA PRO A 310 -12.84 -0.64 -21.91
C PRO A 310 -13.00 -0.35 -23.41
N ALA A 311 -13.96 -0.97 -24.07
CA ALA A 311 -14.21 -0.74 -25.49
C ALA A 311 -14.62 0.72 -25.77
N LEU A 312 -15.57 1.26 -25.01
CA LEU A 312 -15.98 2.66 -25.14
C LEU A 312 -14.82 3.62 -24.86
N ARG A 313 -13.98 3.32 -23.87
CA ARG A 313 -12.81 4.14 -23.55
C ARG A 313 -11.80 4.15 -24.68
N TYR A 314 -11.58 3.01 -25.32
CA TYR A 314 -10.73 2.86 -26.49
C TYR A 314 -11.26 3.76 -27.64
N GLU A 315 -12.52 3.64 -28.01
CA GLU A 315 -13.14 4.42 -29.09
C GLU A 315 -13.10 5.93 -28.80
N GLU A 316 -13.48 6.35 -27.61
CA GLU A 316 -13.49 7.76 -27.22
C GLU A 316 -12.07 8.37 -27.17
N ARG A 317 -11.05 7.59 -26.78
CA ARG A 317 -9.66 8.03 -26.83
C ARG A 317 -9.18 8.22 -28.25
N LEU A 318 -9.47 7.31 -29.17
CA LEU A 318 -9.12 7.49 -30.59
C LEU A 318 -9.81 8.72 -31.18
N LYS A 319 -11.06 8.97 -30.81
CA LYS A 319 -11.82 10.11 -31.31
C LYS A 319 -11.37 11.45 -30.73
N GLN A 320 -11.08 11.51 -29.45
CA GLN A 320 -10.83 12.76 -28.73
C GLN A 320 -9.36 13.01 -28.43
N SER A 321 -8.61 11.99 -27.98
CA SER A 321 -7.23 12.15 -27.54
C SER A 321 -6.23 12.08 -28.68
N GLN A 322 -6.47 11.24 -29.70
CA GLN A 322 -5.57 11.10 -30.85
C GLN A 322 -5.30 12.45 -31.56
N PRO A 323 -6.31 13.27 -31.92
CA PRO A 323 -6.04 14.56 -32.57
C PRO A 323 -5.22 15.51 -31.71
N VAL A 324 -5.44 15.48 -30.38
CA VAL A 324 -4.65 16.32 -29.45
C VAL A 324 -3.20 15.85 -29.38
N LEU A 325 -2.96 14.55 -29.47
CA LEU A 325 -1.61 13.99 -29.49
C LEU A 325 -0.88 14.33 -30.81
N ASP A 326 -1.58 14.31 -31.93
CA ASP A 326 -1.01 14.67 -33.22
C ASP A 326 -0.58 16.15 -33.22
N ASP A 327 -1.45 17.05 -32.74
CA ASP A 327 -1.13 18.47 -32.56
C ASP A 327 0.05 18.66 -31.58
N PHE A 328 0.08 17.91 -30.50
CA PHE A 328 1.14 18.02 -29.51
C PHE A 328 2.48 17.54 -30.06
N LEU A 329 2.51 16.45 -30.81
CA LEU A 329 3.73 15.95 -31.44
C LEU A 329 4.30 17.00 -32.43
N ALA A 330 3.45 17.55 -33.28
CA ALA A 330 3.85 18.59 -34.23
C ALA A 330 4.42 19.83 -33.52
N TRP A 331 3.80 20.24 -32.42
CA TRP A 331 4.29 21.30 -31.57
C TRP A 331 5.64 20.99 -30.93
N LEU A 332 5.80 19.79 -30.35
CA LEU A 332 7.05 19.35 -29.72
C LEU A 332 8.22 19.34 -30.71
N GLN A 333 8.00 18.87 -31.95
CA GLN A 333 9.01 18.83 -33.02
C GLN A 333 9.40 20.24 -33.47
N THR A 334 8.44 21.15 -33.54
CA THR A 334 8.69 22.56 -33.89
C THR A 334 9.48 23.28 -32.81
N GLU A 335 9.06 23.13 -31.55
CA GLU A 335 9.71 23.79 -30.40
C GLU A 335 11.10 23.22 -30.09
N GLN A 336 11.35 21.94 -30.38
CA GLN A 336 12.67 21.34 -30.21
C GLN A 336 13.77 22.09 -30.95
N GLN A 337 13.44 22.67 -32.12
CA GLN A 337 14.39 23.43 -32.94
C GLN A 337 14.63 24.85 -32.43
N ARG A 338 13.71 25.35 -31.55
CA ARG A 338 13.72 26.77 -31.10
C ARG A 338 14.19 26.92 -29.66
N VAL A 339 14.19 25.85 -28.89
CA VAL A 339 14.46 25.85 -27.44
C VAL A 339 15.81 25.23 -27.14
N ALA A 340 16.59 25.87 -26.26
CA ALA A 340 17.87 25.33 -25.83
C ALA A 340 17.69 23.95 -25.12
N PRO A 341 18.36 22.88 -25.56
CA PRO A 341 18.14 21.52 -25.08
C PRO A 341 18.34 21.35 -23.55
N LYS A 342 19.25 22.13 -22.96
CA LYS A 342 19.56 22.10 -21.52
C LYS A 342 18.67 23.02 -20.66
N SER A 343 17.74 23.76 -21.26
CA SER A 343 16.74 24.50 -20.49
C SER A 343 15.68 23.56 -19.93
N LYS A 344 14.98 23.97 -18.88
CA LYS A 344 13.90 23.15 -18.30
C LYS A 344 12.80 22.83 -19.31
N LEU A 345 12.49 23.75 -20.22
CA LEU A 345 11.54 23.49 -21.30
C LEU A 345 12.13 22.51 -22.33
N GLY A 346 13.40 22.66 -22.70
CA GLY A 346 14.08 21.74 -23.61
C GLY A 346 14.15 20.32 -23.03
N GLU A 347 14.46 20.17 -21.75
CA GLU A 347 14.43 18.88 -21.05
C GLU A 347 13.01 18.23 -21.10
N ALA A 348 11.95 19.02 -20.94
CA ALA A 348 10.56 18.54 -21.03
C ALA A 348 10.19 18.06 -22.44
N ILE A 349 10.57 18.83 -23.46
CA ILE A 349 10.33 18.50 -24.87
C ILE A 349 11.09 17.21 -25.25
N ILE A 350 12.38 17.15 -24.93
CA ILE A 350 13.22 15.98 -25.20
C ILE A 350 12.69 14.74 -24.49
N TYR A 351 12.25 14.88 -23.23
CA TYR A 351 11.62 13.77 -22.50
C TYR A 351 10.39 13.23 -23.23
N CYS A 352 9.48 14.10 -23.64
CA CYS A 352 8.27 13.69 -24.36
C CYS A 352 8.60 13.00 -25.69
N LEU A 353 9.50 13.55 -26.48
CA LEU A 353 9.91 12.97 -27.76
C LEU A 353 10.58 11.59 -27.57
N ASN A 354 11.48 11.46 -26.59
CA ASN A 354 12.14 10.18 -26.29
C ASN A 354 11.21 9.10 -25.74
N GLN A 355 10.12 9.51 -25.08
CA GLN A 355 9.13 8.59 -24.52
C GLN A 355 7.88 8.48 -25.38
N TRP A 356 7.81 9.15 -26.55
CA TRP A 356 6.58 9.33 -27.32
C TRP A 356 5.87 8.02 -27.63
N SER A 357 6.58 7.03 -28.15
CA SER A 357 6.01 5.72 -28.47
C SER A 357 5.34 5.05 -27.27
N LYS A 358 5.89 5.22 -26.06
CA LYS A 358 5.31 4.69 -24.84
C LYS A 358 4.16 5.55 -24.33
N LEU A 359 4.26 6.86 -24.49
CA LEU A 359 3.21 7.80 -24.06
C LEU A 359 1.90 7.61 -24.85
N ILE A 360 1.97 7.19 -26.10
CA ILE A 360 0.78 6.93 -26.92
C ILE A 360 0.21 5.50 -26.76
N THR A 361 0.94 4.57 -26.17
CA THR A 361 0.52 3.16 -26.00
C THR A 361 -0.84 3.03 -25.28
N PHE A 362 -1.22 3.97 -24.42
CA PHE A 362 -2.53 3.93 -23.75
C PHE A 362 -3.73 3.98 -24.72
N LEU A 363 -3.51 4.34 -25.97
CA LEU A 363 -4.52 4.30 -27.04
C LEU A 363 -4.77 2.91 -27.59
N GLU A 364 -3.92 1.93 -27.34
CA GLU A 364 -4.00 0.60 -27.93
C GLU A 364 -5.01 -0.30 -27.22
N ASP A 365 -5.25 -0.06 -25.94
CA ASP A 365 -6.22 -0.82 -25.15
C ASP A 365 -6.94 0.10 -24.15
N GLY A 366 -8.27 0.04 -24.15
CA GLY A 366 -9.07 0.85 -23.25
C GLY A 366 -8.93 0.50 -21.77
N ARG A 367 -8.31 -0.61 -21.40
CA ARG A 367 -7.98 -0.99 -20.02
C ARG A 367 -6.78 -0.22 -19.48
N LEU A 368 -5.90 0.27 -20.36
CA LEU A 368 -4.68 0.99 -19.96
C LEU A 368 -5.02 2.32 -19.28
N GLU A 369 -4.15 2.75 -18.39
CA GLU A 369 -4.24 4.04 -17.70
C GLU A 369 -3.35 5.09 -18.39
N LEU A 370 -3.73 6.35 -18.29
CA LEU A 370 -2.98 7.48 -18.88
C LEU A 370 -1.65 7.70 -18.14
N ASP A 371 -1.58 7.28 -16.89
CA ASP A 371 -0.42 7.48 -16.03
C ASP A 371 -0.10 6.24 -15.18
N ASN A 372 1.03 6.26 -14.48
CA ASN A 372 1.44 5.23 -13.53
C ASN A 372 1.10 5.59 -12.07
N ASN A 373 0.12 6.48 -11.83
CA ASN A 373 -0.26 6.90 -10.47
C ASN A 373 -0.70 5.72 -9.59
N ARG A 374 -1.23 4.65 -10.18
CA ARG A 374 -1.58 3.42 -9.48
C ARG A 374 -0.33 2.75 -8.90
N GLY A 375 0.75 2.64 -9.68
CA GLY A 375 2.05 2.18 -9.21
C GLY A 375 2.66 3.12 -8.17
N GLU A 376 2.64 4.44 -8.43
CA GLU A 376 3.15 5.44 -7.48
C GLU A 376 2.41 5.41 -6.14
N ARG A 377 1.09 5.17 -6.15
CA ARG A 377 0.32 5.00 -4.89
C ARG A 377 0.69 3.71 -4.17
N ALA A 378 0.90 2.62 -4.91
CA ALA A 378 1.25 1.34 -4.32
C ALA A 378 2.66 1.33 -3.69
N ILE A 379 3.62 2.12 -4.16
CA ILE A 379 4.95 2.20 -3.54
C ILE A 379 5.00 3.14 -2.32
N LYS A 380 4.02 4.06 -2.19
CA LYS A 380 3.98 5.06 -1.11
C LYS A 380 3.99 4.49 0.30
N PRO A 381 3.26 3.41 0.65
CA PRO A 381 3.29 2.83 2.00
C PRO A 381 4.72 2.49 2.44
N PHE A 382 5.53 1.89 1.57
CA PHE A 382 6.93 1.63 1.84
C PHE A 382 7.74 2.92 2.01
N VAL A 383 7.55 3.92 1.14
CA VAL A 383 8.26 5.21 1.20
C VAL A 383 7.94 5.96 2.50
N ILE A 384 6.69 5.93 2.96
CA ILE A 384 6.25 6.55 4.22
C ILE A 384 6.83 5.77 5.40
N GLY A 385 6.66 4.45 5.42
CA GLY A 385 7.15 3.59 6.49
C GLY A 385 8.67 3.72 6.65
N ARG A 386 9.43 3.75 5.55
CA ARG A 386 10.89 3.96 5.57
C ARG A 386 11.30 5.19 6.36
N LYS A 387 10.53 6.27 6.37
CA LYS A 387 10.83 7.47 7.16
C LYS A 387 10.77 7.19 8.67
N ALA A 388 10.05 6.16 9.11
CA ALA A 388 9.95 5.80 10.53
C ALA A 388 11.11 4.92 11.01
N TRP A 389 11.66 4.03 10.17
CA TRP A 389 12.78 3.13 10.55
C TRP A 389 14.10 3.40 9.82
N LEU A 390 14.14 4.27 8.82
CA LEU A 390 15.29 4.79 8.06
C LEU A 390 15.99 3.75 7.17
N PHE A 391 16.37 2.59 7.69
CA PHE A 391 17.17 1.57 7.02
C PHE A 391 16.74 0.14 7.40
N SER A 392 17.18 -0.83 6.64
CA SER A 392 17.18 -2.25 7.01
C SER A 392 18.58 -2.65 7.50
N THR A 393 18.68 -3.47 8.55
CA THR A 393 19.97 -3.90 9.07
C THR A 393 20.65 -4.92 8.16
N SER A 394 19.88 -5.81 7.51
CA SER A 394 20.40 -6.89 6.68
C SER A 394 19.57 -7.11 5.43
N GLN A 395 20.15 -7.79 4.45
CA GLN A 395 19.43 -8.23 3.24
C GLN A 395 18.25 -9.16 3.56
N LYS A 396 18.42 -10.09 4.51
CA LYS A 396 17.32 -10.98 4.96
C LYS A 396 16.16 -10.16 5.51
N GLY A 397 16.43 -9.15 6.32
CA GLY A 397 15.42 -8.25 6.84
C GLY A 397 14.74 -7.40 5.75
N ALA A 398 15.48 -6.94 4.75
CA ALA A 398 14.94 -6.20 3.61
C ALA A 398 14.02 -7.08 2.74
N LYS A 399 14.43 -8.34 2.46
CA LYS A 399 13.61 -9.33 1.75
C LYS A 399 12.33 -9.68 2.54
N ALA A 400 12.46 -9.92 3.86
CA ALA A 400 11.31 -10.15 4.72
C ALA A 400 10.34 -8.96 4.71
N SER A 401 10.87 -7.73 4.76
CA SER A 401 10.06 -6.52 4.66
C SER A 401 9.31 -6.44 3.32
N ALA A 402 9.96 -6.77 2.20
CA ALA A 402 9.32 -6.81 0.90
C ALA A 402 8.14 -7.80 0.87
N MET A 403 8.33 -9.03 1.35
CA MET A 403 7.29 -10.05 1.41
C MET A 403 6.12 -9.64 2.31
N ILE A 404 6.40 -9.12 3.51
CA ILE A 404 5.33 -8.72 4.44
C ILE A 404 4.55 -7.52 3.89
N TYR A 405 5.23 -6.50 3.31
CA TYR A 405 4.54 -5.40 2.62
C TYR A 405 3.65 -5.91 1.49
N SER A 406 4.11 -6.88 0.72
CA SER A 406 3.33 -7.47 -0.37
C SER A 406 2.01 -8.06 0.13
N ILE A 407 2.05 -8.83 1.20
CA ILE A 407 0.86 -9.43 1.80
C ILE A 407 -0.07 -8.37 2.40
N VAL A 408 0.49 -7.42 3.16
CA VAL A 408 -0.27 -6.35 3.82
C VAL A 408 -0.95 -5.43 2.82
N GLU A 409 -0.23 -4.96 1.80
CA GLU A 409 -0.80 -4.03 0.82
C GLU A 409 -1.76 -4.72 -0.16
N THR A 410 -1.50 -5.99 -0.51
CA THR A 410 -2.47 -6.79 -1.27
C THR A 410 -3.76 -7.01 -0.47
N ALA A 411 -3.67 -7.32 0.82
CA ALA A 411 -4.84 -7.47 1.69
C ALA A 411 -5.66 -6.17 1.75
N LYS A 412 -5.02 -5.02 1.96
CA LYS A 412 -5.69 -3.71 2.01
C LYS A 412 -6.42 -3.35 0.71
N GLU A 413 -5.79 -3.58 -0.43
CA GLU A 413 -6.40 -3.26 -1.73
C GLU A 413 -7.55 -4.23 -2.09
N ASN A 414 -7.66 -5.37 -1.38
CA ASN A 414 -8.79 -6.30 -1.45
C ASN A 414 -9.77 -6.12 -0.27
N ASP A 415 -9.77 -4.98 0.40
CA ASP A 415 -10.65 -4.64 1.52
C ASP A 415 -10.58 -5.61 2.72
N LEU A 416 -9.44 -6.29 2.90
CA LEU A 416 -9.18 -7.17 4.04
C LEU A 416 -8.44 -6.41 5.15
N ASP A 417 -8.82 -6.70 6.40
CA ASP A 417 -8.07 -6.22 7.57
C ASP A 417 -6.71 -6.93 7.64
N PRO A 418 -5.57 -6.21 7.57
CA PRO A 418 -4.26 -6.85 7.52
C PRO A 418 -3.91 -7.68 8.74
N LEU A 419 -4.34 -7.26 9.95
CA LEU A 419 -4.08 -8.02 11.17
C LEU A 419 -4.83 -9.34 11.16
N LYS A 420 -6.11 -9.31 10.85
CA LYS A 420 -6.95 -10.53 10.79
C LYS A 420 -6.46 -11.47 9.69
N TYR A 421 -6.11 -10.91 8.52
CA TYR A 421 -5.60 -11.70 7.41
C TYR A 421 -4.26 -12.37 7.72
N LEU A 422 -3.29 -11.62 8.28
CA LEU A 422 -2.02 -12.18 8.70
C LEU A 422 -2.18 -13.24 9.79
N THR A 423 -3.06 -13.02 10.78
CA THR A 423 -3.35 -14.00 11.82
C THR A 423 -3.87 -15.30 11.21
N TYR A 424 -4.91 -15.19 10.37
CA TYR A 424 -5.48 -16.35 9.67
C TYR A 424 -4.43 -17.13 8.86
N VAL A 425 -3.65 -16.42 8.05
CA VAL A 425 -2.60 -17.02 7.22
C VAL A 425 -1.56 -17.76 8.06
N LEU A 426 -1.09 -17.13 9.13
CA LEU A 426 -0.08 -17.72 10.02
C LEU A 426 -0.61 -18.86 10.89
N GLU A 427 -1.92 -18.94 11.10
CA GLU A 427 -2.58 -20.08 11.75
C GLU A 427 -2.75 -21.26 10.77
N GLN A 428 -3.08 -20.99 9.52
CA GLN A 428 -3.39 -22.04 8.55
C GLN A 428 -2.16 -22.64 7.88
N LEU A 429 -1.16 -21.84 7.50
CA LEU A 429 0.02 -22.33 6.77
C LEU A 429 0.76 -23.48 7.47
N PRO A 430 0.95 -23.50 8.81
CA PRO A 430 1.57 -24.63 9.49
C PRO A 430 0.78 -25.93 9.46
N LEU A 431 -0.51 -25.87 9.10
CA LEU A 431 -1.42 -27.02 9.06
C LEU A 431 -1.53 -27.64 7.65
N ILE A 432 -1.05 -26.94 6.64
CA ILE A 432 -1.15 -27.36 5.24
C ILE A 432 0.15 -28.06 4.83
N ASP A 433 0.03 -29.16 4.09
CA ASP A 433 1.18 -29.75 3.41
C ASP A 433 1.59 -28.86 2.24
N LEU A 434 2.65 -28.08 2.45
CA LEU A 434 3.16 -27.12 1.46
C LEU A 434 3.93 -27.79 0.30
N THR A 435 4.04 -29.14 0.30
CA THR A 435 4.65 -29.91 -0.80
C THR A 435 3.64 -30.29 -1.87
N ASP A 436 2.35 -30.25 -1.57
CA ASP A 436 1.29 -30.46 -2.56
C ASP A 436 1.09 -29.17 -3.38
N GLU A 437 1.53 -29.18 -4.63
CA GLU A 437 1.26 -28.16 -5.64
C GLU A 437 -0.22 -28.25 -6.10
N ALA A 438 -1.16 -27.78 -5.30
CA ALA A 438 -2.56 -27.68 -5.68
C ALA A 438 -2.96 -26.23 -5.99
#